data_77cc16ced7dcd4f533779f6dd020116e
#
_entry.id   77cc16ced7dcd4f533779f6dd020116e
#
_cell.length_a   1.000
_cell.length_b   1.000
_cell.length_c   1.000
_cell.angle_alpha   90.00
_cell.angle_beta   90.00
_cell.angle_gamma   90.00
#
_symmetry.space_group_name_H-M   'P 1'
#
loop_
_entity.id
_entity.type
_entity.pdbx_description
1 polymer ?
#
loop_
_entity_poly.entity_id
_entity_poly.type
_entity_poly.pdbx_seq_one_letter_code
_entity_poly.pdbx_strand_id
1 'polypeptide(L)'
;MCSSDLSNIGALFHPVPVLLNIGRIENDKNGYRYYWDGISPSVAKLVHKIDEERIAVAQAYKTEVPSAEEWLKQTYGTDGNDLYSLIQNNDAYRDIRAPRTIQTRYVTEDVPMSLVPISELGRIACVATPNIDAIITLTSSIYDHDFRYEGRSAKNLGIEGMTKEQVAHYFETGEK
;
A
#
# COMPACT_ATOMS: atom_id res chain seq x y z
N MET A 1 14.93 8.93 7.66
CA MET A 1 13.89 7.88 7.52
C MET A 1 14.25 7.03 6.33
N CYS A 2 14.18 5.72 6.43
CA CYS A 2 14.44 4.88 5.27
C CYS A 2 13.34 5.15 4.24
N SER A 3 13.67 5.84 3.16
CA SER A 3 12.74 6.15 2.06
C SER A 3 12.10 4.88 1.48
N SER A 4 12.74 3.72 1.69
CA SER A 4 12.31 2.43 1.17
C SER A 4 10.90 2.02 1.64
N ASP A 5 10.51 2.27 2.89
CA ASP A 5 9.20 1.85 3.40
C ASP A 5 8.06 2.69 2.79
N LEU A 6 8.25 4.01 2.71
CA LEU A 6 7.27 4.91 2.10
C LEU A 6 7.31 4.87 0.56
N SER A 7 8.35 4.32 -0.05
CA SER A 7 8.46 4.13 -1.50
C SER A 7 7.93 2.78 -1.98
N ASN A 8 7.44 1.91 -1.08
CA ASN A 8 6.91 0.60 -1.47
C ASN A 8 5.56 0.73 -2.18
N ILE A 9 5.59 0.71 -3.51
CA ILE A 9 4.39 0.74 -4.36
C ILE A 9 3.57 -0.56 -4.25
N GLY A 10 4.19 -1.68 -3.87
CA GLY A 10 3.49 -2.94 -3.60
C GLY A 10 2.38 -2.79 -2.56
N ALA A 11 2.59 -1.94 -1.54
CA ALA A 11 1.58 -1.63 -0.53
C ALA A 11 0.24 -1.13 -1.11
N LEU A 12 0.29 -0.50 -2.28
CA LEU A 12 -0.89 0.05 -2.97
C LEU A 12 -1.50 -0.98 -3.92
N PHE A 13 -0.65 -1.63 -4.73
CA PHE A 13 -1.07 -2.47 -5.84
C PHE A 13 -1.38 -3.92 -5.45
N HIS A 14 -1.06 -4.35 -4.24
CA HIS A 14 -1.27 -5.72 -3.82
C HIS A 14 -2.52 -5.90 -2.94
N PRO A 15 -2.65 -5.33 -1.73
CA PRO A 15 -3.77 -5.64 -0.87
C PRO A 15 -5.10 -5.10 -1.38
N VAL A 16 -5.11 -3.91 -1.99
CA VAL A 16 -6.35 -3.27 -2.44
C VAL A 16 -7.05 -4.06 -3.54
N PRO A 17 -6.37 -4.46 -4.64
CA PRO A 17 -7.02 -5.29 -5.66
C PRO A 17 -7.39 -6.69 -5.16
N VAL A 18 -6.62 -7.31 -4.24
CA VAL A 18 -7.00 -8.58 -3.63
C VAL A 18 -8.30 -8.42 -2.86
N LEU A 19 -8.38 -7.43 -1.96
CA LEU A 19 -9.54 -7.18 -1.13
C LEU A 19 -10.81 -6.93 -1.97
N LEU A 20 -10.70 -6.12 -3.01
CA LEU A 20 -11.86 -5.76 -3.85
C LEU A 20 -12.25 -6.83 -4.88
N ASN A 21 -11.46 -7.88 -5.03
CA ASN A 21 -11.74 -9.02 -5.91
C ASN A 21 -11.83 -10.36 -5.16
N ILE A 22 -12.01 -10.36 -3.85
CA ILE A 22 -12.07 -11.59 -3.04
C ILE A 22 -13.05 -12.60 -3.60
N GLY A 23 -14.30 -12.17 -3.86
CA GLY A 23 -15.32 -13.07 -4.41
C GLY A 23 -14.94 -13.66 -5.76
N ARG A 24 -14.13 -12.96 -6.55
CA ARG A 24 -13.61 -13.46 -7.82
C ARG A 24 -12.45 -14.44 -7.61
N ILE A 25 -11.54 -14.11 -6.69
CA ILE A 25 -10.39 -14.98 -6.35
C ILE A 25 -10.88 -16.35 -5.86
N GLU A 26 -11.91 -16.38 -5.02
CA GLU A 26 -12.42 -17.61 -4.42
C GLU A 26 -13.32 -18.42 -5.35
N ASN A 27 -14.04 -17.78 -6.29
CA ASN A 27 -15.07 -18.45 -7.07
C ASN A 27 -14.71 -18.65 -8.56
N ASP A 28 -13.80 -17.82 -9.15
CA ASP A 28 -13.44 -17.93 -10.56
C ASP A 28 -12.41 -19.04 -10.79
N LYS A 29 -12.88 -20.20 -11.24
CA LYS A 29 -12.01 -21.36 -11.53
C LYS A 29 -11.01 -21.10 -12.66
N ASN A 30 -11.31 -20.21 -13.57
CA ASN A 30 -10.43 -19.87 -14.70
C ASN A 30 -9.36 -18.85 -14.28
N GLY A 31 -9.60 -18.09 -13.21
CA GLY A 31 -8.78 -16.97 -12.76
C GLY A 31 -8.82 -15.82 -13.76
N TYR A 32 -8.09 -14.75 -13.44
CA TYR A 32 -8.08 -13.51 -14.23
C TYR A 32 -6.68 -12.87 -14.20
N ARG A 33 -6.47 -11.87 -15.05
CA ARG A 33 -5.25 -11.08 -15.05
C ARG A 33 -5.32 -10.07 -13.91
N TYR A 34 -4.36 -10.16 -13.00
CA TYR A 34 -4.42 -9.46 -11.72
C TYR A 34 -4.61 -7.95 -11.87
N TYR A 35 -3.73 -7.33 -12.64
CA TYR A 35 -3.76 -5.88 -12.85
C TYR A 35 -4.82 -5.46 -13.88
N TRP A 36 -4.82 -6.11 -15.03
CA TRP A 36 -5.65 -5.69 -16.15
C TRP A 36 -7.15 -5.95 -15.95
N ASP A 37 -7.50 -7.08 -15.34
CA ASP A 37 -8.91 -7.42 -15.09
C ASP A 37 -9.33 -7.10 -13.65
N GLY A 38 -8.38 -7.00 -12.70
CA GLY A 38 -8.66 -6.77 -11.28
C GLY A 38 -8.65 -5.30 -10.88
N ILE A 39 -7.96 -4.43 -11.64
CA ILE A 39 -7.95 -2.99 -11.37
C ILE A 39 -8.86 -2.29 -12.38
N SER A 40 -10.13 -2.10 -11.99
CA SER A 40 -11.11 -1.29 -12.71
C SER A 40 -10.85 0.21 -12.50
N PRO A 41 -11.48 1.12 -13.26
CA PRO A 41 -11.38 2.57 -13.00
C PRO A 41 -11.71 2.96 -11.55
N SER A 42 -12.68 2.30 -10.92
CA SER A 42 -13.04 2.56 -9.53
C SER A 42 -11.99 2.05 -8.53
N VAL A 43 -11.39 0.91 -8.81
CA VAL A 43 -10.28 0.37 -7.99
C VAL A 43 -9.05 1.27 -8.13
N ALA A 44 -8.71 1.69 -9.34
CA ALA A 44 -7.60 2.62 -9.58
C ALA A 44 -7.80 3.95 -8.84
N LYS A 45 -9.04 4.46 -8.80
CA LYS A 45 -9.38 5.68 -8.03
C LYS A 45 -9.13 5.50 -6.53
N LEU A 46 -9.46 4.34 -5.96
CA LEU A 46 -9.18 4.08 -4.54
C LEU A 46 -7.67 3.94 -4.30
N VAL A 47 -6.95 3.23 -5.16
CA VAL A 47 -5.48 3.11 -5.09
C VAL A 47 -4.83 4.49 -5.13
N HIS A 48 -5.27 5.38 -6.02
CA HIS A 48 -4.79 6.76 -6.10
C HIS A 48 -5.02 7.52 -4.78
N LYS A 49 -6.19 7.38 -4.15
CA LYS A 49 -6.46 8.02 -2.85
C LYS A 49 -5.59 7.50 -1.71
N ILE A 50 -5.30 6.21 -1.70
CA ILE A 50 -4.36 5.60 -0.74
C ILE A 50 -2.95 6.13 -0.98
N ASP A 51 -2.58 6.32 -2.24
CA ASP A 51 -1.29 6.91 -2.62
C ASP A 51 -1.16 8.38 -2.16
N GLU A 52 -2.22 9.18 -2.31
CA GLU A 52 -2.28 10.54 -1.76
C GLU A 52 -2.01 10.56 -0.25
N GLU A 53 -2.61 9.63 0.51
CA GLU A 53 -2.38 9.49 1.96
C GLU A 53 -0.92 9.13 2.26
N ARG A 54 -0.35 8.15 1.54
CA ARG A 54 1.06 7.76 1.67
C ARG A 54 2.00 8.92 1.41
N ILE A 55 1.77 9.69 0.35
CA ILE A 55 2.57 10.86 -0.02
C ILE A 55 2.45 11.95 1.05
N ALA A 56 1.24 12.20 1.57
CA ALA A 56 1.03 13.18 2.64
C ALA A 56 1.81 12.80 3.92
N VAL A 57 1.85 11.51 4.26
CA VAL A 57 2.67 11.02 5.37
C VAL A 57 4.16 11.26 5.07
N ALA A 58 4.64 10.92 3.88
CA ALA A 58 6.04 11.15 3.49
C ALA A 58 6.43 12.63 3.59
N GLN A 59 5.59 13.53 3.08
CA GLN A 59 5.79 14.97 3.14
C GLN A 59 5.88 15.50 4.58
N ALA A 60 5.05 14.95 5.49
CA ALA A 60 5.10 15.32 6.91
C ALA A 60 6.47 15.03 7.54
N TYR A 61 7.18 14.02 7.05
CA TYR A 61 8.55 13.67 7.44
C TYR A 61 9.63 14.29 6.51
N LYS A 62 9.26 15.23 5.65
CA LYS A 62 10.17 15.86 4.67
C LYS A 62 10.90 14.85 3.77
N THR A 63 10.21 13.75 3.45
CA THR A 63 10.71 12.70 2.56
C THR A 63 9.97 12.80 1.23
N GLU A 64 10.72 12.88 0.14
CA GLU A 64 10.16 12.85 -1.21
C GLU A 64 10.01 11.40 -1.66
N VAL A 65 8.83 11.07 -2.16
CA VAL A 65 8.51 9.77 -2.74
C VAL A 65 7.72 9.99 -4.03
N PRO A 66 7.99 9.23 -5.09
CA PRO A 66 7.19 9.35 -6.30
C PRO A 66 5.75 8.88 -6.03
N SER A 67 4.79 9.48 -6.72
CA SER A 67 3.44 8.92 -6.80
C SER A 67 3.45 7.58 -7.54
N ALA A 68 2.40 6.79 -7.37
CA ALA A 68 2.22 5.54 -8.11
C ALA A 68 2.24 5.77 -9.63
N GLU A 69 1.66 6.87 -10.08
CA GLU A 69 1.63 7.28 -11.49
C GLU A 69 3.03 7.65 -12.00
N GLU A 70 3.76 8.47 -11.25
CA GLU A 70 5.15 8.82 -11.58
C GLU A 70 6.05 7.59 -11.59
N TRP A 71 5.90 6.71 -10.62
CA TRP A 71 6.66 5.48 -10.54
C TRP A 71 6.42 4.56 -11.74
N LEU A 72 5.16 4.39 -12.18
CA LEU A 72 4.81 3.61 -13.37
C LEU A 72 5.44 4.19 -14.63
N LYS A 73 5.38 5.52 -14.80
CA LYS A 73 6.00 6.20 -15.94
C LYS A 73 7.52 6.05 -15.94
N GLN A 74 8.16 6.24 -14.79
CA GLN A 74 9.62 6.16 -14.67
C GLN A 74 10.15 4.72 -14.83
N THR A 75 9.45 3.74 -14.26
CA THR A 75 9.92 2.35 -14.20
C THR A 75 9.64 1.59 -15.50
N TYR A 76 8.47 1.83 -16.11
CA TYR A 76 8.00 1.05 -17.26
C TYR A 76 7.87 1.87 -18.55
N GLY A 77 8.03 3.19 -18.48
CA GLY A 77 7.85 4.07 -19.65
C GLY A 77 6.42 4.08 -20.17
N THR A 78 5.42 3.78 -19.31
CA THR A 78 4.01 3.74 -19.71
C THR A 78 3.42 5.13 -19.85
N ASP A 79 2.55 5.31 -20.84
CA ASP A 79 1.78 6.54 -21.06
C ASP A 79 0.33 6.37 -20.61
N GLY A 80 -0.20 7.43 -20.01
CA GLY A 80 -1.59 7.48 -19.55
C GLY A 80 -1.90 8.77 -18.82
N ASN A 81 -3.18 9.13 -18.76
CA ASN A 81 -3.67 10.35 -18.13
C ASN A 81 -4.07 10.14 -16.66
N ASP A 82 -4.21 8.89 -16.25
CA ASP A 82 -4.58 8.48 -14.90
C ASP A 82 -3.97 7.11 -14.57
N LEU A 83 -4.05 6.72 -13.31
CA LEU A 83 -3.52 5.44 -12.82
C LEU A 83 -4.11 4.23 -13.55
N TYR A 84 -5.41 4.27 -13.90
CA TYR A 84 -6.04 3.18 -14.65
C TYR A 84 -5.41 3.00 -16.02
N SER A 85 -5.31 4.07 -16.79
CA SER A 85 -4.73 4.01 -18.15
C SER A 85 -3.25 3.60 -18.12
N LEU A 86 -2.47 4.08 -17.14
CA LEU A 86 -1.08 3.66 -16.95
C LEU A 86 -0.95 2.16 -16.71
N ILE A 87 -1.84 1.58 -15.89
CA ILE A 87 -1.85 0.14 -15.62
C ILE A 87 -2.27 -0.64 -16.87
N GLN A 88 -3.29 -0.20 -17.59
CA GLN A 88 -3.79 -0.87 -18.79
C GLN A 88 -2.80 -0.80 -19.97
N ASN A 89 -1.96 0.22 -20.01
CA ASN A 89 -0.94 0.38 -21.05
C ASN A 89 0.40 -0.27 -20.66
N ASN A 90 0.50 -0.87 -19.46
CA ASN A 90 1.72 -1.52 -19.01
C ASN A 90 1.77 -2.98 -19.45
N ASP A 91 2.54 -3.27 -20.49
CA ASP A 91 2.71 -4.63 -21.03
C ASP A 91 3.31 -5.60 -20.01
N ALA A 92 4.16 -5.13 -19.09
CA ALA A 92 4.72 -5.97 -18.03
C ALA A 92 3.64 -6.49 -17.05
N TYR A 93 2.49 -5.82 -16.97
CA TYR A 93 1.37 -6.21 -16.10
C TYR A 93 0.33 -7.09 -16.79
N ARG A 94 0.38 -7.20 -18.15
CA ARG A 94 -0.64 -7.82 -18.98
C ARG A 94 -0.96 -9.26 -18.55
N ASP A 95 0.05 -10.08 -18.35
CA ASP A 95 -0.09 -11.52 -18.19
C ASP A 95 0.05 -12.00 -16.74
N ILE A 96 0.20 -11.07 -15.78
CA ILE A 96 0.28 -11.41 -14.37
C ILE A 96 -1.08 -11.92 -13.89
N ARG A 97 -1.10 -13.20 -13.47
CA ARG A 97 -2.31 -13.87 -13.01
C ARG A 97 -2.62 -13.53 -11.55
N ALA A 98 -3.91 -13.42 -11.27
CA ALA A 98 -4.38 -13.27 -9.90
C ALA A 98 -4.03 -14.51 -9.04
N PRO A 99 -3.82 -14.31 -7.72
CA PRO A 99 -3.65 -15.43 -6.80
C PRO A 99 -4.89 -16.33 -6.82
N ARG A 100 -4.71 -17.60 -6.51
CA ARG A 100 -5.79 -18.61 -6.48
C ARG A 100 -6.45 -18.73 -5.11
N THR A 101 -5.92 -18.04 -4.14
CA THR A 101 -6.43 -18.01 -2.76
C THR A 101 -6.17 -16.63 -2.18
N ILE A 102 -6.95 -16.24 -1.19
CA ILE A 102 -6.71 -14.99 -0.46
C ILE A 102 -5.46 -15.06 0.42
N GLN A 103 -5.02 -16.25 0.81
CA GLN A 103 -3.77 -16.48 1.56
C GLN A 103 -2.56 -16.22 0.64
N THR A 104 -2.30 -14.95 0.37
CA THR A 104 -1.24 -14.49 -0.52
C THR A 104 -0.37 -13.45 0.16
N ARG A 105 0.92 -13.43 -0.18
CA ARG A 105 1.87 -12.40 0.28
C ARG A 105 1.43 -10.98 -0.03
N TYR A 106 0.61 -10.81 -1.06
CA TYR A 106 0.00 -9.51 -1.40
C TYR A 106 -0.81 -8.88 -0.26
N VAL A 107 -1.26 -9.70 0.69
CA VAL A 107 -1.98 -9.24 1.87
C VAL A 107 -1.18 -9.52 3.14
N THR A 108 -0.75 -10.77 3.33
CA THR A 108 -0.10 -11.20 4.57
C THR A 108 1.27 -10.57 4.82
N GLU A 109 1.87 -9.96 3.80
CA GLU A 109 3.12 -9.19 3.90
C GLU A 109 2.87 -7.68 3.79
N ASP A 110 2.18 -7.22 2.73
CA ASP A 110 2.07 -5.78 2.46
C ASP A 110 1.18 -5.04 3.46
N VAL A 111 0.14 -5.68 4.00
CA VAL A 111 -0.70 -5.03 5.03
C VAL A 111 0.09 -4.81 6.32
N PRO A 112 0.64 -5.84 6.98
CA PRO A 112 1.34 -5.64 8.26
C PRO A 112 2.69 -4.92 8.12
N MET A 113 3.41 -5.11 7.01
CA MET A 113 4.78 -4.60 6.87
C MET A 113 4.85 -3.24 6.15
N SER A 114 3.77 -2.80 5.47
CA SER A 114 3.76 -1.55 4.72
C SER A 114 2.58 -0.65 5.09
N LEU A 115 1.33 -1.08 4.97
CA LEU A 115 0.17 -0.21 5.29
C LEU A 115 0.10 0.12 6.78
N VAL A 116 0.36 -0.84 7.66
CA VAL A 116 0.37 -0.59 9.11
C VAL A 116 1.39 0.48 9.48
N PRO A 117 2.69 0.39 9.13
CA PRO A 117 3.65 1.44 9.48
C PRO A 117 3.33 2.80 8.83
N ILE A 118 2.78 2.86 7.61
CA ILE A 118 2.35 4.13 7.01
C ILE A 118 1.23 4.77 7.86
N SER A 119 0.22 4.01 8.28
CA SER A 119 -0.85 4.48 9.16
C SER A 119 -0.31 4.96 10.51
N GLU A 120 0.63 4.22 11.12
CA GLU A 120 1.24 4.59 12.40
C GLU A 120 2.05 5.89 12.30
N LEU A 121 2.84 6.05 11.24
CA LEU A 121 3.58 7.27 10.95
C LEU A 121 2.64 8.45 10.70
N GLY A 122 1.54 8.22 9.98
CA GLY A 122 0.48 9.22 9.78
C GLY A 122 -0.09 9.69 11.11
N ARG A 123 -0.42 8.77 12.02
CA ARG A 123 -0.95 9.10 13.36
C ARG A 123 0.04 9.93 14.19
N ILE A 124 1.34 9.55 14.20
CA ILE A 124 2.38 10.31 14.91
C ILE A 124 2.54 11.72 14.32
N ALA A 125 2.44 11.85 13.00
CA ALA A 125 2.57 13.13 12.30
C ALA A 125 1.27 13.96 12.24
N CYS A 126 0.16 13.48 12.84
CA CYS A 126 -1.18 14.06 12.74
C CYS A 126 -1.67 14.20 11.28
N VAL A 127 -1.31 13.24 10.42
CA VAL A 127 -1.81 13.10 9.06
C VAL A 127 -2.84 11.98 9.02
N ALA A 128 -4.07 12.28 8.61
CA ALA A 128 -5.14 11.29 8.52
C ALA A 128 -4.91 10.33 7.34
N THR A 129 -5.14 9.03 7.58
CA THR A 129 -5.00 7.96 6.59
C THR A 129 -6.26 7.09 6.53
N PRO A 130 -7.46 7.67 6.29
CA PRO A 130 -8.73 6.96 6.44
C PRO A 130 -8.88 5.78 5.46
N ASN A 131 -8.38 5.88 4.23
CA ASN A 131 -8.47 4.79 3.27
C ASN A 131 -7.50 3.65 3.61
N ILE A 132 -6.27 3.98 4.00
CA ILE A 132 -5.29 2.99 4.50
C ILE A 132 -5.87 2.25 5.71
N ASP A 133 -6.43 2.99 6.67
CA ASP A 133 -7.03 2.43 7.88
C ASP A 133 -8.20 1.50 7.57
N ALA A 134 -9.04 1.88 6.58
CA ALA A 134 -10.15 1.04 6.13
C ALA A 134 -9.64 -0.28 5.52
N ILE A 135 -8.60 -0.26 4.67
CA ILE A 135 -8.00 -1.48 4.11
C ILE A 135 -7.46 -2.38 5.21
N ILE A 136 -6.71 -1.85 6.18
CA ILE A 136 -6.18 -2.63 7.30
C ILE A 136 -7.32 -3.26 8.11
N THR A 137 -8.37 -2.51 8.40
CA THR A 137 -9.51 -2.98 9.18
C THR A 137 -10.29 -4.09 8.46
N LEU A 138 -10.60 -3.88 7.18
CA LEU A 138 -11.35 -4.85 6.38
C LEU A 138 -10.55 -6.15 6.18
N THR A 139 -9.27 -6.03 5.86
CA THR A 139 -8.40 -7.22 5.73
C THR A 139 -8.26 -7.96 7.05
N SER A 140 -8.07 -7.27 8.16
CA SER A 140 -8.01 -7.90 9.49
C SER A 140 -9.27 -8.70 9.79
N SER A 141 -10.45 -8.13 9.47
CA SER A 141 -11.74 -8.80 9.67
C SER A 141 -11.93 -10.03 8.78
N ILE A 142 -11.50 -9.96 7.51
CA ILE A 142 -11.65 -11.06 6.55
C ILE A 142 -10.70 -12.21 6.85
N TYR A 143 -9.50 -11.90 7.33
CA TYR A 143 -8.48 -12.91 7.64
C TYR A 143 -8.58 -13.44 9.07
N ASP A 144 -9.53 -12.92 9.89
CA ASP A 144 -9.61 -13.21 11.33
C ASP A 144 -8.26 -13.04 12.04
N HIS A 145 -7.60 -11.90 11.75
CA HIS A 145 -6.21 -11.66 12.14
C HIS A 145 -5.95 -10.17 12.42
N ASP A 146 -5.35 -9.84 13.55
CA ASP A 146 -5.03 -8.45 13.90
C ASP A 146 -3.69 -8.01 13.27
N PHE A 147 -3.76 -7.52 12.03
CA PHE A 147 -2.59 -7.01 11.31
C PHE A 147 -1.95 -5.79 11.98
N ARG A 148 -2.69 -5.00 12.76
CA ARG A 148 -2.09 -3.86 13.50
C ARG A 148 -1.23 -4.35 14.65
N TYR A 149 -1.68 -5.36 15.37
CA TYR A 149 -0.95 -5.90 16.52
C TYR A 149 0.34 -6.62 16.09
N GLU A 150 0.27 -7.43 15.05
CA GLU A 150 1.39 -8.24 14.59
C GLU A 150 2.31 -7.52 13.60
N GLY A 151 1.81 -6.48 12.94
CA GLY A 151 2.55 -5.71 11.95
C GLY A 151 3.61 -4.78 12.55
N ARG A 152 4.21 -3.97 11.71
CA ARG A 152 5.20 -2.95 12.07
C ARG A 152 4.49 -1.74 12.70
N SER A 153 3.81 -1.97 13.83
CA SER A 153 3.17 -0.92 14.63
C SER A 153 4.22 0.01 15.26
N ALA A 154 3.80 1.17 15.78
CA ALA A 154 4.69 2.09 16.48
C ALA A 154 5.44 1.39 17.64
N LYS A 155 4.76 0.47 18.35
CA LYS A 155 5.35 -0.36 19.40
C LYS A 155 6.43 -1.30 18.85
N ASN A 156 6.12 -2.04 17.81
CA ASN A 156 7.04 -3.02 17.22
C ASN A 156 8.23 -2.35 16.51
N LEU A 157 8.05 -1.12 16.03
CA LEU A 157 9.14 -0.28 15.52
C LEU A 157 9.94 0.42 16.63
N GLY A 158 9.48 0.35 17.87
CA GLY A 158 10.13 1.01 19.00
C GLY A 158 10.04 2.53 18.99
N ILE A 159 9.03 3.10 18.33
CA ILE A 159 8.79 4.55 18.18
C ILE A 159 7.53 5.02 18.92
N GLU A 160 6.94 4.16 19.74
CA GLU A 160 5.75 4.49 20.52
C GLU A 160 6.06 5.65 21.49
N GLY A 161 5.19 6.65 21.53
CA GLY A 161 5.35 7.85 22.35
C GLY A 161 6.35 8.89 21.84
N MET A 162 7.02 8.64 20.71
CA MET A 162 7.91 9.63 20.10
C MET A 162 7.13 10.71 19.35
N THR A 163 7.67 11.92 19.34
CA THR A 163 7.21 12.99 18.43
C THR A 163 7.68 12.69 17.00
N LYS A 164 7.07 13.37 16.04
CA LYS A 164 7.46 13.26 14.63
C LYS A 164 8.95 13.57 14.41
N GLU A 165 9.48 14.57 15.08
CA GLU A 165 10.87 14.98 15.00
C GLU A 165 11.81 13.90 15.56
N GLN A 166 11.43 13.30 16.69
CA GLN A 166 12.18 12.18 17.29
C GLN A 166 12.17 10.94 16.37
N VAL A 167 11.02 10.62 15.75
CA VAL A 167 10.94 9.52 14.79
C VAL A 167 11.83 9.79 13.57
N ALA A 168 11.82 11.01 13.02
CA ALA A 168 12.68 11.38 11.90
C ALA A 168 14.16 11.22 12.27
N HIS A 169 14.57 11.75 13.42
CA HIS A 169 15.94 11.63 13.92
C HIS A 169 16.36 10.17 14.11
N TYR A 170 15.52 9.37 14.77
CA TYR A 170 15.80 7.95 15.02
C TYR A 170 15.99 7.17 13.71
N PHE A 171 15.18 7.43 12.68
CA PHE A 171 15.33 6.74 11.40
C PHE A 171 16.53 7.22 10.57
N GLU A 172 17.04 8.42 10.82
CA GLU A 172 18.24 8.95 10.15
C GLU A 172 19.53 8.47 10.82
N THR A 173 19.55 8.41 12.14
CA THR A 173 20.79 8.19 12.92
C THR A 173 20.86 6.81 13.58
N GLY A 174 19.72 6.17 13.82
CA GLY A 174 19.61 4.98 14.65
C GLY A 174 19.62 5.27 16.16
N GLU A 175 19.69 6.56 16.56
CA GLU A 175 19.72 7.00 17.96
C GLU A 175 18.33 7.46 18.40
N LYS A 176 17.91 7.04 19.63
CA LYS A 176 16.61 7.41 20.24
C LYS A 176 16.75 8.64 21.10
#